data_91fb8a83f4d4ab2f2cdf02a5db7b5da6
#
_entry.id   91fb8a83f4d4ab2f2cdf02a5db7b5da6
#
_cell.length_a   1.000
_cell.length_b   1.000
_cell.length_c   1.000
_cell.angle_alpha   90.00
_cell.angle_beta   90.00
_cell.angle_gamma   90.00
#
_symmetry.space_group_name_H-M   'P 1'
#
loop_
_entity.id
_entity.type
_entity.pdbx_description
1 polymer ?
#
loop_
_entity_poly.entity_id
_entity_poly.type
_entity_poly.pdbx_seq_one_letter_code
_entity_poly.pdbx_strand_id
1 'polypeptide(L)'
;MNNAVTKIAKENLADLVTFAPRERFEPTDPIFKILPETQTVICLGFRVLRGIYRGTEEGTTYYQYTTMGVENMEETIMPMAQLRVAAFLEEKGFLALPQRRHQQIMAEPNSTNPEVAYDAVYRGKSAEVQLDFENTAVKCGLGGKGLSGAILTSDFGPFVRYCFILTTAKLKPTPLQTPYLCDGCQECVKACPGKAISKNGTRDPWQCAVYYNGANGTKNPFMPPDAFADLPDRTSIITGNKHLTPEQARKVLNEIYFYPPAQHAYQCSICGRACDTACYIHLEQNGLLKRKFKKPFRTREPWQFCADDFKTE
;
A
#
# COMPACT_ATOMS: atom_id res chain seq x y z
N MET A 1 17.12 2.17 25.45
CA MET A 1 16.97 1.40 24.19
C MET A 1 16.00 2.09 23.23
N ASN A 2 14.71 2.30 23.54
CA ASN A 2 13.73 2.95 22.65
C ASN A 2 14.23 4.26 22.04
N ASN A 3 14.80 5.18 22.86
CA ASN A 3 15.27 6.47 22.36
C ASN A 3 16.40 6.32 21.32
N ALA A 4 17.31 5.35 21.53
CA ALA A 4 18.38 5.09 20.57
C ALA A 4 17.84 4.52 19.25
N VAL A 5 16.98 3.50 19.33
CA VAL A 5 16.28 2.94 18.15
C VAL A 5 15.52 4.03 17.39
N THR A 6 14.74 4.85 18.11
CA THR A 6 13.98 5.94 17.50
C THR A 6 14.90 6.97 16.83
N LYS A 7 16.03 7.31 17.46
CA LYS A 7 17.01 8.24 16.90
C LYS A 7 17.60 7.70 15.61
N ILE A 8 18.12 6.47 15.63
CA ILE A 8 18.70 5.81 14.44
C ILE A 8 17.68 5.73 13.30
N ALA A 9 16.45 5.31 13.59
CA ALA A 9 15.41 5.22 12.58
C ALA A 9 15.09 6.59 11.95
N LYS A 10 14.99 7.65 12.76
CA LYS A 10 14.74 9.03 12.27
C LYS A 10 15.91 9.61 11.47
N GLU A 11 17.15 9.32 11.85
CA GLU A 11 18.35 9.68 11.10
C GLU A 11 18.40 8.98 9.74
N ASN A 12 17.65 7.85 9.60
CA ASN A 12 17.47 7.11 8.35
C ASN A 12 16.06 7.31 7.75
N LEU A 13 15.50 8.51 7.89
CA LEU A 13 14.29 9.01 7.25
C LEU A 13 12.96 8.42 7.74
N ALA A 14 12.93 7.61 8.79
CA ALA A 14 11.65 7.20 9.37
C ALA A 14 10.96 8.40 10.06
N ASP A 15 9.71 8.67 9.70
CA ASP A 15 8.90 9.71 10.33
C ASP A 15 8.27 9.23 11.64
N LEU A 16 7.84 7.98 11.66
CA LEU A 16 7.16 7.34 12.79
C LEU A 16 7.92 6.08 13.23
N VAL A 17 8.03 5.89 14.53
CA VAL A 17 8.63 4.69 15.12
C VAL A 17 7.74 4.23 16.26
N THR A 18 7.23 3.02 16.15
CA THR A 18 6.33 2.45 17.15
C THR A 18 6.74 1.02 17.52
N PHE A 19 6.27 0.57 18.67
CA PHE A 19 6.72 -0.67 19.30
C PHE A 19 5.52 -1.47 19.80
N ALA A 20 5.39 -2.73 19.38
CA ALA A 20 4.42 -3.66 19.91
C ALA A 20 5.11 -4.74 20.76
N PRO A 21 4.68 -4.97 22.00
CA PRO A 21 5.17 -6.10 22.79
C PRO A 21 4.53 -7.39 22.27
N ARG A 22 5.20 -8.54 22.50
CA ARG A 22 4.73 -9.85 22.06
C ARG A 22 3.31 -10.19 22.48
N GLU A 23 2.87 -9.68 23.62
CA GLU A 23 1.56 -9.93 24.22
C GLU A 23 0.38 -9.35 23.41
N ARG A 24 0.66 -8.52 22.40
CA ARG A 24 -0.37 -8.04 21.44
C ARG A 24 -0.63 -9.00 20.27
N PHE A 25 0.14 -10.08 20.21
CA PHE A 25 0.07 -11.07 19.14
C PHE A 25 -0.41 -12.41 19.68
N GLU A 26 -1.28 -13.07 18.94
CA GLU A 26 -1.75 -14.40 19.28
C GLU A 26 -0.62 -15.43 19.12
N PRO A 27 -0.61 -16.52 19.88
CA PRO A 27 0.43 -17.56 19.77
C PRO A 27 0.59 -18.14 18.34
N THR A 28 -0.45 -18.07 17.54
CA THR A 28 -0.49 -18.55 16.15
C THR A 28 -0.05 -17.50 15.12
N ASP A 29 0.25 -16.27 15.57
CA ASP A 29 0.64 -15.19 14.67
C ASP A 29 1.93 -15.54 13.90
N PRO A 30 2.00 -15.19 12.61
CA PRO A 30 3.18 -15.44 11.78
C PRO A 30 4.50 -14.95 12.36
N ILE A 31 4.52 -13.92 13.18
CA ILE A 31 5.75 -13.40 13.81
C ILE A 31 6.50 -14.49 14.58
N PHE A 32 5.78 -15.40 15.24
CA PHE A 32 6.38 -16.49 16.03
C PHE A 32 6.82 -17.69 15.18
N LYS A 33 6.35 -17.79 13.94
CA LYS A 33 6.90 -18.75 12.97
C LYS A 33 8.20 -18.21 12.37
N ILE A 34 8.31 -16.88 12.20
CA ILE A 34 9.48 -16.23 11.63
C ILE A 34 10.60 -16.11 12.66
N LEU A 35 10.31 -15.59 13.85
CA LEU A 35 11.25 -15.47 14.97
C LEU A 35 10.52 -15.85 16.27
N PRO A 36 10.60 -17.12 16.71
CA PRO A 36 9.86 -17.62 17.90
C PRO A 36 10.14 -16.83 19.18
N GLU A 37 11.36 -16.33 19.34
CA GLU A 37 11.82 -15.58 20.51
C GLU A 37 11.44 -14.10 20.49
N THR A 38 10.68 -13.64 19.52
CA THR A 38 10.26 -12.23 19.41
C THR A 38 9.68 -11.72 20.71
N GLN A 39 10.25 -10.62 21.20
CA GLN A 39 9.76 -9.89 22.39
C GLN A 39 9.12 -8.56 21.99
N THR A 40 9.60 -7.95 20.91
CA THR A 40 9.04 -6.70 20.40
C THR A 40 9.01 -6.72 18.86
N VAL A 41 7.95 -6.19 18.30
CA VAL A 41 7.87 -5.81 16.89
C VAL A 41 8.04 -4.29 16.81
N ILE A 42 9.07 -3.84 16.09
CA ILE A 42 9.33 -2.44 15.79
C ILE A 42 8.69 -2.12 14.44
N CYS A 43 7.89 -1.08 14.38
CA CYS A 43 7.31 -0.57 13.14
C CYS A 43 7.94 0.78 12.80
N LEU A 44 8.48 0.91 11.61
CA LEU A 44 9.01 2.14 11.05
C LEU A 44 8.02 2.65 10.00
N GLY A 45 7.55 3.88 10.16
CA GLY A 45 6.63 4.53 9.22
C GLY A 45 7.29 5.68 8.50
N PHE A 46 7.08 5.75 7.18
CA PHE A 46 7.66 6.73 6.27
C PHE A 46 6.54 7.42 5.52
N ARG A 47 6.48 8.75 5.57
CA ARG A 47 5.47 9.48 4.80
C ARG A 47 5.74 9.41 3.31
N VAL A 48 4.71 9.20 2.53
CA VAL A 48 4.73 9.51 1.11
C VAL A 48 4.35 10.97 0.95
N LEU A 49 5.19 11.74 0.26
CA LEU A 49 4.99 13.18 0.14
C LEU A 49 3.67 13.49 -0.57
N ARG A 50 2.92 14.40 0.00
CA ARG A 50 1.61 14.87 -0.47
C ARG A 50 1.64 15.31 -1.95
N GLY A 51 2.69 16.00 -2.39
CA GLY A 51 2.86 16.44 -3.77
C GLY A 51 2.96 15.30 -4.78
N ILE A 52 3.43 14.13 -4.35
CA ILE A 52 3.54 12.93 -5.20
C ILE A 52 2.15 12.41 -5.60
N TYR A 53 1.23 12.32 -4.66
CA TYR A 53 -0.16 11.95 -4.94
C TYR A 53 -0.88 12.98 -5.79
N ARG A 54 -0.58 14.26 -5.58
CA ARG A 54 -1.21 15.34 -6.30
C ARG A 54 -0.93 15.29 -7.80
N GLY A 55 0.26 14.86 -8.21
CA GLY A 55 0.61 14.72 -9.62
C GLY A 55 -0.31 13.75 -10.36
N THR A 56 -0.65 12.62 -9.76
CA THR A 56 -1.61 11.65 -10.34
C THR A 56 -3.06 12.19 -10.30
N GLU A 57 -3.45 12.83 -9.21
CA GLU A 57 -4.78 13.47 -9.08
C GLU A 57 -5.03 14.51 -10.16
N GLU A 58 -4.01 15.31 -10.48
CA GLU A 58 -4.09 16.40 -11.44
C GLU A 58 -3.70 16.01 -12.89
N GLY A 59 -3.32 14.74 -13.11
CA GLY A 59 -2.94 14.23 -14.44
C GLY A 59 -1.61 14.81 -14.96
N THR A 60 -0.72 15.25 -14.08
CA THR A 60 0.54 15.91 -14.46
C THR A 60 1.77 15.01 -14.34
N THR A 61 1.78 14.11 -13.38
CA THR A 61 2.90 13.18 -13.16
C THR A 61 2.39 11.84 -12.62
N TYR A 62 2.66 10.74 -13.31
CA TYR A 62 2.26 9.40 -12.91
C TYR A 62 3.42 8.62 -12.27
N TYR A 63 4.63 8.81 -12.77
CA TYR A 63 5.79 8.08 -12.30
C TYR A 63 6.26 8.47 -10.90
N GLN A 64 6.00 9.70 -10.46
CA GLN A 64 6.47 10.18 -9.15
C GLN A 64 5.91 9.35 -7.99
N TYR A 65 4.65 8.92 -8.09
CA TYR A 65 4.09 8.03 -7.08
C TYR A 65 4.80 6.66 -7.11
N THR A 66 4.95 6.06 -8.28
CA THR A 66 5.58 4.73 -8.42
C THR A 66 7.04 4.75 -8.03
N THR A 67 7.83 5.69 -8.53
CA THR A 67 9.28 5.73 -8.30
C THR A 67 9.64 6.26 -6.92
N MET A 68 9.16 7.45 -6.55
CA MET A 68 9.54 8.10 -5.29
C MET A 68 8.69 7.65 -4.10
N GLY A 69 7.41 7.37 -4.33
CA GLY A 69 6.47 6.97 -3.27
C GLY A 69 6.42 5.47 -3.00
N VAL A 70 6.90 4.64 -3.91
CA VAL A 70 6.90 3.18 -3.79
C VAL A 70 8.31 2.62 -3.93
N GLU A 71 8.86 2.62 -5.14
CA GLU A 71 10.12 1.91 -5.46
C GLU A 71 11.29 2.38 -4.59
N ASN A 72 11.67 3.65 -4.67
CA ASN A 72 12.77 4.16 -3.85
C ASN A 72 12.52 4.04 -2.35
N MET A 73 11.26 4.18 -1.93
CA MET A 73 10.88 4.02 -0.53
C MET A 73 11.06 2.58 -0.07
N GLU A 74 10.54 1.61 -0.82
CA GLU A 74 10.50 0.21 -0.42
C GLU A 74 11.81 -0.54 -0.72
N GLU A 75 12.54 -0.17 -1.78
CA GLU A 75 13.77 -0.87 -2.19
C GLU A 75 15.06 -0.24 -1.63
N THR A 76 15.01 1.01 -1.19
CA THR A 76 16.22 1.72 -0.73
C THR A 76 16.07 2.26 0.68
N ILE A 77 15.11 3.17 0.91
CA ILE A 77 15.03 3.93 2.16
C ILE A 77 14.63 3.03 3.33
N MET A 78 13.55 2.28 3.18
CA MET A 78 13.05 1.40 4.24
C MET A 78 14.05 0.29 4.60
N PRO A 79 14.64 -0.45 3.63
CA PRO A 79 15.67 -1.45 3.94
C PRO A 79 16.89 -0.86 4.65
N MET A 80 17.38 0.30 4.24
CA MET A 80 18.50 0.95 4.93
C MET A 80 18.18 1.29 6.38
N ALA A 81 17.00 1.87 6.65
CA ALA A 81 16.58 2.18 8.01
C ALA A 81 16.44 0.91 8.86
N GLN A 82 15.85 -0.16 8.29
CA GLN A 82 15.73 -1.44 8.96
C GLN A 82 17.09 -2.04 9.32
N LEU A 83 18.02 -2.08 8.36
CA LEU A 83 19.37 -2.64 8.57
C LEU A 83 20.14 -1.86 9.62
N ARG A 84 20.06 -0.52 9.64
CA ARG A 84 20.72 0.31 10.65
C ARG A 84 20.19 0.05 12.06
N VAL A 85 18.86 -0.05 12.20
CA VAL A 85 18.23 -0.36 13.48
C VAL A 85 18.55 -1.80 13.91
N ALA A 86 18.48 -2.76 12.99
CA ALA A 86 18.78 -4.16 13.28
C ALA A 86 20.23 -4.35 13.73
N ALA A 87 21.19 -3.77 12.98
CA ALA A 87 22.61 -3.82 13.34
C ALA A 87 22.87 -3.26 14.74
N PHE A 88 22.26 -2.12 15.08
CA PHE A 88 22.38 -1.56 16.45
C PHE A 88 21.87 -2.53 17.52
N LEU A 89 20.79 -3.23 17.27
CA LEU A 89 20.24 -4.21 18.22
C LEU A 89 21.15 -5.44 18.35
N GLU A 90 21.71 -5.91 17.24
CA GLU A 90 22.67 -7.02 17.24
C GLU A 90 23.98 -6.67 17.95
N GLU A 91 24.49 -5.45 17.80
CA GLU A 91 25.63 -4.93 18.57
C GLU A 91 25.33 -4.93 20.10
N LYS A 92 24.09 -4.91 20.51
CA LYS A 92 23.64 -5.05 21.91
C LYS A 92 23.36 -6.50 22.33
N GLY A 93 23.60 -7.45 21.45
CA GLY A 93 23.40 -8.90 21.70
C GLY A 93 21.99 -9.40 21.50
N PHE A 94 21.10 -8.64 20.85
CA PHE A 94 19.74 -9.06 20.53
C PHE A 94 19.63 -9.49 19.07
N LEU A 95 18.85 -10.52 18.79
CA LEU A 95 18.46 -10.83 17.42
C LEU A 95 17.51 -9.75 16.90
N ALA A 96 17.68 -9.39 15.64
CA ALA A 96 16.84 -8.41 14.96
C ALA A 96 16.66 -8.77 13.48
N LEU A 97 15.42 -9.11 13.11
CA LEU A 97 15.08 -9.59 11.77
C LEU A 97 14.20 -8.58 11.03
N PRO A 98 14.75 -7.84 10.06
CA PRO A 98 13.98 -6.94 9.20
C PRO A 98 12.91 -7.67 8.40
N GLN A 99 11.73 -7.06 8.29
CA GLN A 99 10.59 -7.55 7.53
C GLN A 99 10.09 -6.46 6.59
N ARG A 100 10.25 -6.66 5.29
CA ARG A 100 9.70 -5.78 4.26
C ARG A 100 8.44 -6.39 3.66
N ARG A 101 7.63 -5.54 3.04
CA ARG A 101 6.44 -6.01 2.34
C ARG A 101 6.86 -6.84 1.13
N HIS A 102 6.31 -8.04 1.02
CA HIS A 102 6.41 -8.84 -0.20
C HIS A 102 5.37 -8.38 -1.23
N GLN A 103 5.56 -8.78 -2.48
CA GLN A 103 4.51 -8.63 -3.49
C GLN A 103 3.24 -9.36 -3.03
N GLN A 104 2.10 -8.79 -3.34
CA GLN A 104 0.83 -9.43 -3.04
C GLN A 104 0.72 -10.72 -3.85
N ILE A 105 0.65 -11.85 -3.15
CA ILE A 105 0.36 -13.12 -3.77
C ILE A 105 -1.14 -13.16 -4.02
N MET A 106 -1.53 -13.25 -5.27
CA MET A 106 -2.92 -13.38 -5.67
C MET A 106 -3.30 -14.85 -5.61
N ALA A 107 -4.35 -15.19 -4.84
CA ALA A 107 -4.85 -16.54 -4.77
C ALA A 107 -5.29 -17.03 -6.16
N GLU A 108 -4.77 -18.17 -6.58
CA GLU A 108 -5.21 -18.82 -7.79
C GLU A 108 -6.55 -19.52 -7.57
N PRO A 109 -7.52 -19.40 -8.51
CA PRO A 109 -8.86 -19.98 -8.33
C PRO A 109 -8.86 -21.48 -8.08
N ASN A 110 -7.86 -22.19 -8.61
CA ASN A 110 -7.72 -23.64 -8.50
C ASN A 110 -6.56 -24.07 -7.57
N SER A 111 -5.99 -23.12 -6.81
CA SER A 111 -4.94 -23.46 -5.85
C SER A 111 -5.56 -24.08 -4.62
N THR A 112 -5.09 -25.26 -4.24
CA THR A 112 -5.46 -25.91 -2.99
C THR A 112 -4.77 -25.27 -1.78
N ASN A 113 -3.76 -24.44 -2.01
CA ASN A 113 -3.06 -23.70 -0.97
C ASN A 113 -2.76 -22.26 -1.43
N PRO A 114 -3.66 -21.29 -1.14
CA PRO A 114 -3.51 -19.89 -1.55
C PRO A 114 -2.34 -19.16 -0.86
N GLU A 115 -1.74 -19.76 0.17
CA GLU A 115 -0.63 -19.16 0.92
C GLU A 115 0.75 -19.56 0.37
N VAL A 116 0.80 -20.39 -0.68
CA VAL A 116 2.07 -20.84 -1.23
C VAL A 116 2.69 -19.78 -2.11
N ALA A 117 3.90 -19.35 -1.78
CA ALA A 117 4.70 -18.49 -2.62
C ALA A 117 5.13 -19.22 -3.90
N TYR A 118 5.14 -18.50 -5.03
CA TYR A 118 5.38 -19.09 -6.33
C TYR A 118 6.73 -19.83 -6.45
N ASP A 119 7.79 -19.26 -5.89
CA ASP A 119 9.10 -19.89 -5.85
C ASP A 119 9.16 -21.12 -4.95
N ALA A 120 8.36 -21.15 -3.88
CA ALA A 120 8.24 -22.31 -2.99
C ALA A 120 7.55 -23.48 -3.70
N VAL A 121 6.54 -23.23 -4.54
CA VAL A 121 5.89 -24.26 -5.37
C VAL A 121 6.90 -24.88 -6.31
N TYR A 122 7.70 -24.09 -7.00
CA TYR A 122 8.72 -24.57 -7.93
C TYR A 122 9.77 -25.47 -7.28
N ARG A 123 10.10 -25.23 -6.03
CA ARG A 123 11.14 -25.98 -5.31
C ARG A 123 10.58 -27.11 -4.46
N GLY A 124 9.26 -27.32 -4.45
CA GLY A 124 8.59 -28.30 -3.60
C GLY A 124 8.77 -28.02 -2.11
N LYS A 125 9.00 -26.74 -1.72
CA LYS A 125 9.19 -26.30 -0.33
C LYS A 125 7.92 -25.71 0.23
N SER A 126 7.88 -25.54 1.56
CA SER A 126 6.82 -24.79 2.23
C SER A 126 6.79 -23.34 1.75
N ALA A 127 5.61 -22.73 1.77
CA ALA A 127 5.47 -21.32 1.51
C ALA A 127 6.32 -20.50 2.48
N GLU A 128 6.83 -19.36 1.99
CA GLU A 128 7.46 -18.37 2.85
C GLU A 128 6.41 -17.79 3.82
N VAL A 129 6.75 -17.69 5.10
CA VAL A 129 5.87 -17.11 6.11
C VAL A 129 5.90 -15.60 5.98
N GLN A 130 4.74 -14.99 5.79
CA GLN A 130 4.59 -13.54 5.66
C GLN A 130 3.82 -12.96 6.84
N LEU A 131 4.12 -11.71 7.20
CA LEU A 131 3.36 -10.96 8.18
C LEU A 131 2.04 -10.47 7.58
N ASP A 132 0.99 -10.43 8.39
CA ASP A 132 -0.15 -9.56 8.11
C ASP A 132 0.25 -8.11 8.40
N PHE A 133 0.70 -7.42 7.36
CA PHE A 133 1.28 -6.08 7.47
C PHE A 133 0.31 -5.06 8.07
N GLU A 134 -0.95 -5.07 7.65
CA GLU A 134 -1.96 -4.14 8.12
C GLU A 134 -2.28 -4.38 9.61
N ASN A 135 -2.57 -5.62 9.99
CA ASN A 135 -2.86 -5.94 11.39
C ASN A 135 -1.64 -5.76 12.29
N THR A 136 -0.44 -6.08 11.79
CA THR A 136 0.81 -5.83 12.54
C THR A 136 1.03 -4.34 12.79
N ALA A 137 0.75 -3.47 11.79
CA ALA A 137 0.85 -2.02 11.95
C ALA A 137 -0.13 -1.48 13.00
N VAL A 138 -1.36 -1.98 13.02
CA VAL A 138 -2.36 -1.65 14.05
C VAL A 138 -1.87 -2.09 15.43
N LYS A 139 -1.40 -3.33 15.59
CA LYS A 139 -0.85 -3.86 16.84
C LYS A 139 0.36 -3.07 17.31
N CYS A 140 1.17 -2.52 16.40
CA CYS A 140 2.28 -1.63 16.74
C CYS A 140 1.84 -0.23 17.18
N GLY A 141 0.58 0.15 16.98
CA GLY A 141 0.09 1.49 17.29
C GLY A 141 0.50 2.53 16.26
N LEU A 142 0.82 2.12 15.02
CA LEU A 142 1.14 3.04 13.94
C LEU A 142 -0.07 3.85 13.50
N GLY A 143 -1.23 3.22 13.45
CA GLY A 143 -2.49 3.81 13.04
C GLY A 143 -3.64 2.82 13.12
N GLY A 144 -4.84 3.25 12.75
CA GLY A 144 -6.02 2.40 12.59
C GLY A 144 -6.22 1.97 11.13
N LYS A 145 -6.80 0.80 10.91
CA LYS A 145 -7.12 0.31 9.56
C LYS A 145 -8.39 1.01 9.06
N GLY A 146 -8.28 1.73 7.95
CA GLY A 146 -9.43 2.34 7.27
C GLY A 146 -10.24 1.35 6.44
N LEU A 147 -11.40 1.78 5.97
CA LEU A 147 -12.32 0.99 5.14
C LEU A 147 -11.63 0.46 3.86
N SER A 148 -10.73 1.24 3.26
CA SER A 148 -9.94 0.81 2.08
C SER A 148 -8.88 -0.24 2.38
N GLY A 149 -8.66 -0.59 3.64
CA GLY A 149 -7.54 -1.39 4.11
C GLY A 149 -6.25 -0.60 4.36
N ALA A 150 -6.19 0.69 4.05
CA ALA A 150 -5.04 1.53 4.36
C ALA A 150 -4.92 1.79 5.87
N ILE A 151 -3.68 1.88 6.36
CA ILE A 151 -3.40 2.32 7.73
C ILE A 151 -3.44 3.84 7.76
N LEU A 152 -4.28 4.38 8.65
CA LEU A 152 -4.50 5.80 8.82
C LEU A 152 -3.74 6.30 10.05
N THR A 153 -2.71 7.10 9.81
CA THR A 153 -1.92 7.73 10.88
C THR A 153 -2.43 9.14 11.15
N SER A 154 -2.33 9.57 12.41
CA SER A 154 -2.79 10.92 12.80
C SER A 154 -2.00 12.06 12.14
N ASP A 155 -0.76 11.79 11.73
CA ASP A 155 0.09 12.79 11.11
C ASP A 155 -0.08 12.88 9.59
N PHE A 156 -0.27 11.74 8.90
CA PHE A 156 -0.20 11.65 7.45
C PHE A 156 -1.45 11.02 6.82
N GLY A 157 -2.45 10.62 7.63
CA GLY A 157 -3.58 9.84 7.13
C GLY A 157 -3.08 8.55 6.45
N PRO A 158 -3.56 8.22 5.25
CA PRO A 158 -3.13 7.05 4.48
C PRO A 158 -1.80 7.23 3.73
N PHE A 159 -1.19 8.43 3.74
CA PHE A 159 0.05 8.71 3.00
C PHE A 159 1.28 8.25 3.77
N VAL A 160 1.33 6.96 4.10
CA VAL A 160 2.41 6.33 4.84
C VAL A 160 2.75 4.96 4.24
N ARG A 161 4.07 4.66 4.18
CA ARG A 161 4.62 3.32 3.98
C ARG A 161 5.23 2.86 5.28
N TYR A 162 5.31 1.56 5.50
CA TYR A 162 5.85 1.03 6.75
C TYR A 162 6.46 -0.35 6.56
N CYS A 163 7.41 -0.66 7.44
CA CYS A 163 8.10 -1.94 7.53
C CYS A 163 8.32 -2.31 8.99
N PHE A 164 8.77 -3.53 9.23
CA PHE A 164 8.91 -4.06 10.59
C PHE A 164 10.29 -4.64 10.85
N ILE A 165 10.66 -4.69 12.13
CA ILE A 165 11.79 -5.46 12.63
C ILE A 165 11.29 -6.29 13.79
N LEU A 166 11.43 -7.61 13.71
CA LEU A 166 11.20 -8.52 14.82
C LEU A 166 12.46 -8.58 15.66
N THR A 167 12.35 -8.51 17.00
CA THR A 167 13.54 -8.55 17.84
C THR A 167 13.30 -9.25 19.18
N THR A 168 14.37 -9.85 19.71
CA THR A 168 14.40 -10.43 21.06
C THR A 168 14.57 -9.37 22.15
N ALA A 169 14.83 -8.11 21.79
CA ALA A 169 14.91 -7.01 22.74
C ALA A 169 13.53 -6.65 23.31
N LYS A 170 13.42 -6.47 24.61
CA LYS A 170 12.21 -5.92 25.25
C LYS A 170 12.25 -4.40 25.21
N LEU A 171 11.34 -3.79 24.44
CA LEU A 171 11.20 -2.36 24.31
C LEU A 171 9.87 -1.88 24.88
N LYS A 172 9.84 -0.64 25.40
CA LYS A 172 8.62 -0.06 25.96
C LYS A 172 7.57 0.09 24.84
N PRO A 173 6.35 -0.46 25.00
CA PRO A 173 5.33 -0.43 23.99
C PRO A 173 4.80 0.98 23.71
N THR A 174 4.46 1.25 22.45
CA THR A 174 3.70 2.43 22.06
C THR A 174 2.22 2.20 22.34
N PRO A 175 1.47 3.18 22.87
CA PRO A 175 0.02 3.09 22.96
C PRO A 175 -0.64 2.84 21.61
N LEU A 176 -1.76 2.13 21.58
CA LEU A 176 -2.58 2.01 20.39
C LEU A 176 -3.18 3.37 20.03
N GLN A 177 -3.34 3.64 18.73
CA GLN A 177 -3.97 4.88 18.28
C GLN A 177 -5.47 4.84 18.57
N THR A 178 -5.95 5.81 19.31
CA THR A 178 -7.38 6.04 19.59
C THR A 178 -7.66 7.55 19.58
N PRO A 179 -8.81 8.00 19.05
CA PRO A 179 -9.80 7.23 18.30
C PRO A 179 -9.30 6.84 16.90
N TYR A 180 -9.94 5.89 16.27
CA TYR A 180 -9.69 5.58 14.87
C TYR A 180 -10.14 6.72 13.98
N LEU A 181 -9.34 7.01 12.92
CA LEU A 181 -9.62 8.12 12.00
C LEU A 181 -10.70 7.80 10.96
N CYS A 182 -10.96 6.52 10.70
CA CYS A 182 -11.98 6.10 9.75
C CYS A 182 -13.37 6.19 10.37
N ASP A 183 -14.20 7.07 9.84
CA ASP A 183 -15.60 7.27 10.23
C ASP A 183 -16.62 6.56 9.31
N GLY A 184 -16.12 5.79 8.31
CA GLY A 184 -16.97 5.08 7.36
C GLY A 184 -17.56 5.96 6.25
N CYS A 185 -17.01 7.12 5.94
CA CYS A 185 -17.52 8.07 4.94
C CYS A 185 -17.66 7.52 3.51
N GLN A 186 -17.00 6.39 3.19
CA GLN A 186 -17.02 5.71 1.89
C GLN A 186 -16.41 6.51 0.71
N GLU A 187 -15.71 7.59 0.94
CA GLU A 187 -15.07 8.35 -0.13
C GLU A 187 -14.04 7.50 -0.90
N CYS A 188 -13.32 6.61 -0.21
CA CYS A 188 -12.41 5.65 -0.83
C CYS A 188 -13.12 4.64 -1.75
N VAL A 189 -14.37 4.25 -1.43
CA VAL A 189 -15.20 3.36 -2.26
C VAL A 189 -15.61 4.07 -3.54
N LYS A 190 -16.10 5.31 -3.42
CA LYS A 190 -16.55 6.15 -4.55
C LYS A 190 -15.39 6.48 -5.50
N ALA A 191 -14.21 6.76 -4.96
CA ALA A 191 -13.04 7.14 -5.73
C ALA A 191 -12.34 5.98 -6.44
N CYS A 192 -12.66 4.71 -6.12
CA CYS A 192 -12.00 3.56 -6.71
C CYS A 192 -12.41 3.41 -8.19
N PRO A 193 -11.47 3.57 -9.16
CA PRO A 193 -11.80 3.55 -10.59
C PRO A 193 -12.33 2.21 -11.08
N GLY A 194 -11.96 1.13 -10.41
CA GLY A 194 -12.42 -0.24 -10.72
C GLY A 194 -13.48 -0.76 -9.77
N LYS A 195 -14.00 0.07 -8.86
CA LYS A 195 -14.99 -0.36 -7.86
C LYS A 195 -14.56 -1.60 -7.05
N ALA A 196 -13.26 -1.73 -6.83
CA ALA A 196 -12.66 -2.88 -6.16
C ALA A 196 -12.88 -2.90 -4.64
N ILE A 197 -13.41 -1.84 -4.06
CA ILE A 197 -13.67 -1.71 -2.61
C ILE A 197 -15.17 -1.71 -2.41
N SER A 198 -15.67 -2.70 -1.67
CA SER A 198 -17.07 -2.78 -1.32
C SER A 198 -17.44 -1.86 -0.14
N LYS A 199 -18.74 -1.61 0.06
CA LYS A 199 -19.24 -0.76 1.15
C LYS A 199 -18.88 -1.27 2.55
N ASN A 200 -18.63 -2.56 2.70
CA ASN A 200 -18.21 -3.17 3.98
C ASN A 200 -16.68 -3.21 4.16
N GLY A 201 -15.90 -2.66 3.22
CA GLY A 201 -14.45 -2.61 3.29
C GLY A 201 -13.73 -3.84 2.73
N THR A 202 -14.43 -4.82 2.17
CA THR A 202 -13.79 -5.90 1.46
C THR A 202 -13.21 -5.36 0.15
N ARG A 203 -11.93 -5.68 -0.10
CA ARG A 203 -11.25 -5.31 -1.34
C ARG A 203 -11.01 -6.54 -2.20
N ASP A 204 -11.48 -6.50 -3.44
CA ASP A 204 -11.13 -7.48 -4.45
C ASP A 204 -9.71 -7.20 -4.97
N PRO A 205 -8.73 -8.10 -4.73
CA PRO A 205 -7.35 -7.88 -5.13
C PRO A 205 -7.14 -7.90 -6.64
N TRP A 206 -7.87 -8.75 -7.38
CA TRP A 206 -7.78 -8.85 -8.82
C TRP A 206 -8.34 -7.61 -9.50
N GLN A 207 -9.52 -7.20 -9.11
CA GLN A 207 -10.14 -5.96 -9.57
C GLN A 207 -9.25 -4.76 -9.28
N CYS A 208 -8.69 -4.69 -8.06
CA CYS A 208 -7.77 -3.64 -7.66
C CYS A 208 -6.52 -3.62 -8.55
N ALA A 209 -5.88 -4.78 -8.81
CA ALA A 209 -4.68 -4.87 -9.62
C ALA A 209 -4.91 -4.38 -11.06
N VAL A 210 -6.00 -4.78 -11.70
CA VAL A 210 -6.34 -4.37 -13.06
C VAL A 210 -6.43 -2.85 -13.18
N TYR A 211 -7.16 -2.19 -12.29
CA TYR A 211 -7.34 -0.74 -12.37
C TYR A 211 -6.18 0.05 -11.76
N TYR A 212 -5.42 -0.54 -10.85
CA TYR A 212 -4.15 0.01 -10.39
C TYR A 212 -3.18 0.17 -11.55
N ASN A 213 -3.16 -0.81 -12.47
CA ASN A 213 -2.29 -0.82 -13.65
C ASN A 213 -2.86 -0.05 -14.85
N GLY A 214 -4.08 0.48 -14.79
CA GLY A 214 -4.56 1.46 -15.75
C GLY A 214 -5.63 1.00 -16.72
N ALA A 215 -6.41 -0.03 -16.43
CA ALA A 215 -7.50 -0.47 -17.29
C ALA A 215 -8.64 0.56 -17.43
N ASN A 216 -8.70 1.59 -16.57
CA ASN A 216 -9.69 2.66 -16.71
C ASN A 216 -9.23 3.73 -17.69
N GLY A 217 -9.81 3.74 -18.89
CA GLY A 217 -9.46 4.67 -19.96
C GLY A 217 -9.75 6.13 -19.61
N THR A 218 -10.75 6.42 -18.79
CA THR A 218 -11.07 7.81 -18.41
C THR A 218 -10.03 8.43 -17.48
N LYS A 219 -9.16 7.61 -16.92
CA LYS A 219 -8.09 8.02 -15.99
C LYS A 219 -6.69 7.66 -16.51
N ASN A 220 -6.57 7.09 -17.68
CA ASN A 220 -5.31 6.67 -18.26
C ASN A 220 -5.02 7.40 -19.56
N PRO A 221 -4.13 8.41 -19.54
CA PRO A 221 -3.80 9.18 -20.74
C PRO A 221 -2.93 8.41 -21.75
N PHE A 222 -2.46 7.23 -21.40
CA PHE A 222 -1.57 6.42 -22.23
C PHE A 222 -2.31 5.28 -22.94
N MET A 223 -3.60 5.12 -22.65
CA MET A 223 -4.39 4.02 -23.25
C MET A 223 -4.58 4.25 -24.75
N PRO A 224 -4.12 3.33 -25.62
CA PRO A 224 -4.34 3.45 -27.05
C PRO A 224 -5.82 3.22 -27.42
N PRO A 225 -6.29 3.73 -28.57
CA PRO A 225 -7.68 3.61 -28.99
C PRO A 225 -8.18 2.16 -29.14
N ASP A 226 -7.29 1.24 -29.46
CA ASP A 226 -7.55 -0.19 -29.65
C ASP A 226 -7.29 -1.05 -28.40
N ALA A 227 -6.95 -0.45 -27.26
CA ALA A 227 -6.75 -1.18 -26.00
C ALA A 227 -7.93 -2.11 -25.73
N PHE A 228 -7.63 -3.38 -25.42
CA PHE A 228 -8.62 -4.42 -25.12
C PHE A 228 -9.60 -4.72 -26.28
N ALA A 229 -9.22 -4.45 -27.55
CA ALA A 229 -10.10 -4.63 -28.71
C ALA A 229 -10.64 -6.06 -28.84
N ASP A 230 -9.83 -7.05 -28.50
CA ASP A 230 -10.18 -8.46 -28.59
C ASP A 230 -10.91 -9.01 -27.36
N LEU A 231 -11.11 -8.18 -26.33
CA LEU A 231 -11.80 -8.62 -25.12
C LEU A 231 -13.31 -8.36 -25.20
N PRO A 232 -14.14 -9.35 -24.87
CA PRO A 232 -15.56 -9.11 -24.69
C PRO A 232 -15.75 -8.08 -23.54
N ASP A 233 -16.81 -7.30 -23.61
CA ASP A 233 -17.12 -6.27 -22.61
C ASP A 233 -16.09 -5.12 -22.51
N ARG A 234 -15.30 -4.88 -23.55
CA ARG A 234 -14.28 -3.84 -23.64
C ARG A 234 -14.72 -2.51 -23.00
N THR A 235 -15.87 -1.98 -23.45
CA THR A 235 -16.40 -0.71 -22.93
C THR A 235 -16.63 -0.75 -21.42
N SER A 236 -17.18 -1.84 -20.91
CA SER A 236 -17.40 -2.00 -19.47
C SER A 236 -16.11 -2.12 -18.67
N ILE A 237 -15.06 -2.71 -19.27
CA ILE A 237 -13.71 -2.76 -18.68
C ILE A 237 -13.14 -1.36 -18.60
N ILE A 238 -13.09 -0.63 -19.72
CA ILE A 238 -12.50 0.71 -19.83
C ILE A 238 -13.19 1.71 -18.89
N THR A 239 -14.49 1.58 -18.70
CA THR A 239 -15.27 2.48 -17.81
C THR A 239 -15.30 2.04 -16.34
N GLY A 240 -14.67 0.93 -15.99
CA GLY A 240 -14.68 0.41 -14.62
C GLY A 240 -16.03 -0.16 -14.17
N ASN A 241 -16.90 -0.54 -15.11
CA ASN A 241 -18.23 -1.07 -14.84
C ASN A 241 -18.30 -2.60 -14.86
N LYS A 242 -17.23 -3.27 -15.32
CA LYS A 242 -17.14 -4.74 -15.30
C LYS A 242 -16.48 -5.22 -14.02
N HIS A 243 -17.16 -6.12 -13.32
CA HIS A 243 -16.51 -6.92 -12.29
C HIS A 243 -15.86 -8.13 -12.96
N LEU A 244 -14.55 -8.28 -12.78
CA LEU A 244 -13.74 -9.28 -13.46
C LEU A 244 -13.55 -10.52 -12.56
N THR A 245 -13.69 -11.71 -13.17
CA THR A 245 -13.18 -12.92 -12.51
C THR A 245 -11.64 -12.89 -12.48
N PRO A 246 -10.97 -13.66 -11.62
CA PRO A 246 -9.51 -13.75 -11.60
C PRO A 246 -8.91 -14.10 -12.97
N GLU A 247 -9.55 -14.98 -13.74
CA GLU A 247 -9.12 -15.34 -15.10
C GLU A 247 -9.22 -14.16 -16.07
N GLN A 248 -10.35 -13.46 -16.05
CA GLN A 248 -10.55 -12.26 -16.88
C GLN A 248 -9.55 -11.16 -16.50
N ALA A 249 -9.33 -10.96 -15.20
CA ALA A 249 -8.37 -9.99 -14.68
C ALA A 249 -6.95 -10.26 -15.19
N ARG A 250 -6.51 -11.53 -15.22
CA ARG A 250 -5.22 -11.91 -15.79
C ARG A 250 -5.14 -11.56 -17.29
N LYS A 251 -6.17 -11.87 -18.07
CA LYS A 251 -6.19 -11.51 -19.49
C LYS A 251 -6.02 -10.01 -19.68
N VAL A 252 -6.78 -9.21 -18.95
CA VAL A 252 -6.68 -7.74 -18.99
C VAL A 252 -5.29 -7.27 -18.54
N LEU A 253 -4.73 -7.80 -17.46
CA LEU A 253 -3.38 -7.45 -16.97
C LEU A 253 -2.30 -7.74 -18.01
N ASN A 254 -2.41 -8.84 -18.73
CA ASN A 254 -1.44 -9.23 -19.76
C ASN A 254 -1.46 -8.29 -20.99
N GLU A 255 -2.51 -7.51 -21.18
CA GLU A 255 -2.63 -6.54 -22.27
C GLU A 255 -2.22 -5.12 -21.84
N ILE A 256 -1.90 -4.88 -20.56
CA ILE A 256 -1.52 -3.55 -20.07
C ILE A 256 -0.02 -3.30 -20.27
N TYR A 257 0.39 -3.00 -21.50
CA TYR A 257 1.77 -2.61 -21.84
C TYR A 257 1.83 -1.27 -22.59
N PHE A 258 0.79 -0.49 -22.51
CA PHE A 258 0.58 0.64 -23.40
C PHE A 258 0.89 2.01 -22.80
N TYR A 259 1.32 2.10 -21.57
CA TYR A 259 1.87 3.37 -21.09
C TYR A 259 3.40 3.34 -21.17
N PRO A 260 4.05 4.51 -21.25
CA PRO A 260 5.50 4.57 -21.43
C PRO A 260 6.21 3.61 -20.47
N PRO A 261 6.99 2.68 -20.98
CA PRO A 261 7.70 1.76 -20.14
C PRO A 261 8.67 2.57 -19.28
N ALA A 262 8.39 2.65 -18.02
CA ALA A 262 9.47 2.84 -17.12
C ALA A 262 10.35 1.60 -17.28
N GLN A 263 11.62 1.78 -17.54
CA GLN A 263 12.59 0.69 -17.48
C GLN A 263 12.82 0.31 -16.01
N HIS A 264 11.74 0.02 -15.31
CA HIS A 264 11.68 -0.25 -13.88
C HIS A 264 11.05 -1.61 -13.63
N ALA A 265 11.44 -2.24 -12.53
CA ALA A 265 10.80 -3.46 -12.05
C ALA A 265 9.34 -3.22 -11.60
N TYR A 266 8.98 -1.97 -11.29
CA TYR A 266 7.65 -1.58 -10.87
C TYR A 266 6.83 -1.04 -12.03
N GLN A 267 5.60 -1.55 -12.16
CA GLN A 267 4.64 -0.98 -13.10
C GLN A 267 4.12 0.36 -12.59
N CYS A 268 3.90 1.30 -13.51
CA CYS A 268 3.36 2.61 -13.17
C CYS A 268 1.93 2.47 -12.62
N SER A 269 1.71 3.00 -11.43
CA SER A 269 0.36 3.05 -10.84
C SER A 269 -0.46 4.17 -11.46
N ILE A 270 -1.31 3.85 -12.40
CA ILE A 270 -2.17 4.84 -13.06
C ILE A 270 -3.25 5.36 -12.14
N CYS A 271 -3.85 4.52 -11.28
CA CYS A 271 -4.84 5.02 -10.33
C CYS A 271 -4.21 5.84 -9.19
N GLY A 272 -2.87 5.78 -9.01
CA GLY A 272 -2.14 6.54 -8.00
C GLY A 272 -2.74 6.41 -6.59
N ARG A 273 -3.37 5.28 -6.27
CA ARG A 273 -4.09 5.10 -5.01
C ARG A 273 -5.17 6.16 -4.79
N ALA A 274 -6.06 6.34 -5.77
CA ALA A 274 -7.20 7.28 -5.67
C ALA A 274 -8.03 7.13 -4.38
N CYS A 275 -8.14 5.90 -3.85
CA CYS A 275 -8.78 5.63 -2.57
C CYS A 275 -8.05 6.31 -1.39
N ASP A 276 -6.71 6.31 -1.39
CA ASP A 276 -5.92 6.97 -0.34
C ASP A 276 -6.05 8.49 -0.46
N THR A 277 -6.01 9.02 -1.70
CA THR A 277 -6.20 10.44 -1.97
C THR A 277 -7.55 10.94 -1.49
N ALA A 278 -8.63 10.23 -1.81
CA ALA A 278 -9.97 10.59 -1.35
C ALA A 278 -10.10 10.54 0.18
N CYS A 279 -9.53 9.52 0.80
CA CYS A 279 -9.49 9.41 2.26
C CYS A 279 -8.69 10.58 2.88
N TYR A 280 -7.52 10.90 2.32
CA TYR A 280 -6.71 12.02 2.81
C TYR A 280 -7.48 13.35 2.76
N ILE A 281 -8.15 13.61 1.64
CA ILE A 281 -8.96 14.84 1.45
C ILE A 281 -10.07 14.93 2.51
N HIS A 282 -10.80 13.84 2.73
CA HIS A 282 -11.82 13.78 3.77
C HIS A 282 -11.25 14.07 5.16
N LEU A 283 -10.13 13.44 5.53
CA LEU A 283 -9.47 13.67 6.82
C LEU A 283 -8.96 15.12 6.96
N GLU A 284 -8.42 15.70 5.88
CA GLU A 284 -7.93 17.09 5.86
C GLU A 284 -9.08 18.09 6.03
N GLN A 285 -10.17 17.91 5.28
CA GLN A 285 -11.35 18.80 5.32
C GLN A 285 -12.04 18.79 6.68
N ASN A 286 -12.07 17.64 7.35
CA ASN A 286 -12.62 17.49 8.70
C ASN A 286 -11.63 17.83 9.81
N GLY A 287 -10.44 18.33 9.47
CA GLY A 287 -9.45 18.76 10.45
C GLY A 287 -8.84 17.65 11.30
N LEU A 288 -8.97 16.38 10.89
CA LEU A 288 -8.56 15.18 11.66
C LEU A 288 -7.06 14.91 11.61
N LEU A 289 -6.33 15.52 10.68
CA LEU A 289 -4.88 15.37 10.57
C LEU A 289 -4.15 16.38 11.46
N LYS A 290 -3.13 15.92 12.18
CA LYS A 290 -2.26 16.78 13.00
C LYS A 290 -1.45 17.75 12.15
N ARG A 291 -0.93 17.28 10.99
CA ARG A 291 -0.18 18.15 10.08
C ARG A 291 -1.12 19.00 9.26
N LYS A 292 -0.91 20.31 9.33
CA LYS A 292 -1.67 21.30 8.56
C LYS A 292 -0.81 21.89 7.46
N PHE A 293 -1.41 22.08 6.29
CA PHE A 293 -0.78 22.75 5.15
C PHE A 293 -1.42 24.12 4.92
N LYS A 294 -0.66 25.05 4.34
CA LYS A 294 -1.15 26.40 4.00
C LYS A 294 -2.28 26.39 2.97
N LYS A 295 -2.31 25.38 2.11
CA LYS A 295 -3.34 25.19 1.07
C LYS A 295 -3.91 23.79 1.17
N PRO A 296 -5.20 23.58 0.87
CA PRO A 296 -5.80 22.26 0.83
C PRO A 296 -5.11 21.37 -0.21
N PHE A 297 -5.26 20.06 -0.08
CA PHE A 297 -4.70 19.12 -1.06
C PHE A 297 -5.34 19.33 -2.44
N ARG A 298 -6.67 19.24 -2.51
CA ARG A 298 -7.42 19.46 -3.75
C ARG A 298 -7.71 20.94 -3.92
N THR A 299 -7.22 21.54 -5.00
CA THR A 299 -7.44 22.95 -5.37
C THR A 299 -8.16 23.11 -6.69
N ARG A 300 -8.37 22.00 -7.42
CA ARG A 300 -9.12 21.90 -8.67
C ARG A 300 -9.72 20.51 -8.79
N GLU A 301 -10.64 20.31 -9.71
CA GLU A 301 -11.22 18.98 -9.98
C GLU A 301 -10.14 17.98 -10.39
N PRO A 302 -10.28 16.69 -10.00
CA PRO A 302 -9.40 15.64 -10.44
C PRO A 302 -9.40 15.56 -11.98
N TRP A 303 -8.21 15.34 -12.54
CA TRP A 303 -8.12 15.15 -13.97
C TRP A 303 -8.82 13.84 -14.41
N GLN A 304 -9.55 13.94 -15.50
CA GLN A 304 -10.12 12.81 -16.22
C GLN A 304 -10.39 13.20 -17.68
N PHE A 305 -10.43 12.25 -18.58
CA PHE A 305 -10.95 12.47 -19.90
C PHE A 305 -12.46 12.73 -19.88
N CYS A 306 -12.90 13.67 -20.69
CA CYS A 306 -14.32 13.85 -21.00
C CYS A 306 -14.77 12.83 -22.05
N ALA A 307 -16.07 12.56 -22.12
CA ALA A 307 -16.62 11.69 -23.17
C ALA A 307 -16.35 12.26 -24.58
N ASP A 308 -16.23 13.58 -24.70
CA ASP A 308 -15.93 14.27 -25.95
C ASP A 308 -14.48 14.09 -26.43
N ASP A 309 -13.55 13.79 -25.51
CA ASP A 309 -12.15 13.51 -25.88
C ASP A 309 -11.98 12.18 -26.65
N PHE A 310 -13.00 11.33 -26.66
CA PHE A 310 -13.01 10.05 -27.38
C PHE A 310 -13.81 10.08 -28.68
N LYS A 311 -14.38 11.23 -29.05
CA LYS A 311 -14.99 11.41 -30.36
C LYS A 311 -13.86 11.60 -31.36
N THR A 312 -13.54 10.55 -32.10
CA THR A 312 -12.77 10.68 -33.35
C THR A 312 -13.61 11.47 -34.33
N GLU A 313 -13.06 12.57 -34.86
CA GLU A 313 -13.61 13.28 -36.00
C GLU A 313 -13.78 12.37 -37.22
#